data_b1c463e63beab0adfd816dd537e4646a
#
_entry.id   b1c463e63beab0adfd816dd537e4646a
#
_cell.length_a   1.000
_cell.length_b   1.000
_cell.length_c   1.000
_cell.angle_alpha   90.00
_cell.angle_beta   90.00
_cell.angle_gamma   90.00
#
_symmetry.space_group_name_H-M   'P 1'
#
loop_
_entity.id
_entity.type
_entity.pdbx_description
1 polymer ?
#
loop_
_entity_poly.entity_id
_entity_poly.type
_entity_poly.pdbx_seq_one_letter_code
_entity_poly.pdbx_strand_id
1 'polypeptide(L)'
;MDKGGQSLLSFPVWHGKGQEVNKLKSYAVNQLKVTRNTFRDPIIAAVTVSMIAVLLIFVVWPLLEVVKQSLVDTAGNYSFQAYKNIFTMKETYKAFCNTIMLAVIVGILATVIGFLFAYCTSHLQIRGKRIFNLMAMMPMVSPPFSVALSIIMLFGSRGLITYNLLGWTNTNIYGLKGLIFVQTISYFPIAFLLLAGMLRSIDSSIEDAARDLGSSKWRTFSTITVPLVRPGIANAFLLVFIKSVADFANP
;
A
#
# COMPACT_ATOMS: atom_id res chain seq x y z
N MET A 1 -63.04 -31.30 22.19
CA MET A 1 -62.68 -30.16 23.01
C MET A 1 -61.21 -29.87 22.71
N ASP A 2 -60.92 -29.19 21.72
CA ASP A 2 -60.89 -27.75 21.48
C ASP A 2 -59.84 -27.06 22.35
N LYS A 3 -58.85 -26.53 21.66
CA LYS A 3 -58.12 -25.27 21.72
C LYS A 3 -56.79 -25.45 20.96
N GLY A 4 -56.65 -25.08 19.76
CA GLY A 4 -56.90 -23.75 19.20
C GLY A 4 -55.62 -22.95 19.22
N GLY A 5 -54.90 -23.00 18.14
CA GLY A 5 -54.39 -21.92 17.32
C GLY A 5 -53.53 -20.85 18.06
N GLN A 6 -52.40 -20.66 17.57
CA GLN A 6 -51.85 -19.37 17.10
C GLN A 6 -50.32 -19.42 17.13
N SER A 7 -49.75 -19.90 16.06
CA SER A 7 -48.36 -19.57 15.71
C SER A 7 -48.35 -18.19 15.09
N LEU A 8 -48.20 -17.17 15.91
CA LEU A 8 -47.97 -15.80 15.47
C LEU A 8 -46.54 -15.63 14.99
N LEU A 9 -46.42 -15.31 13.73
CA LEU A 9 -45.25 -14.73 13.06
C LEU A 9 -44.51 -13.72 13.96
N SER A 10 -43.44 -14.12 14.60
CA SER A 10 -42.52 -13.18 15.19
C SER A 10 -41.56 -12.68 14.11
N PHE A 11 -41.88 -11.54 13.55
CA PHE A 11 -40.93 -10.76 12.77
C PHE A 11 -39.71 -10.46 13.64
N PRO A 12 -38.46 -10.62 13.11
CA PRO A 12 -37.28 -10.21 13.86
C PRO A 12 -37.28 -8.71 13.99
N VAL A 13 -37.59 -8.23 15.19
CA VAL A 13 -37.46 -6.81 15.55
C VAL A 13 -35.99 -6.43 15.43
N TRP A 14 -35.68 -5.52 14.52
CA TRP A 14 -34.38 -4.92 14.30
C TRP A 14 -33.88 -4.21 15.54
N HIS A 15 -33.16 -4.91 16.43
CA HIS A 15 -32.50 -4.35 17.63
C HIS A 15 -31.06 -3.87 17.35
N GLY A 16 -30.63 -3.79 16.09
CA GLY A 16 -29.24 -3.52 15.73
C GLY A 16 -28.73 -2.09 16.02
N LYS A 17 -29.57 -1.07 15.84
CA LYS A 17 -29.11 0.32 15.98
C LYS A 17 -28.80 0.77 17.40
N GLY A 18 -29.51 0.27 18.39
CA GLY A 18 -29.30 0.62 19.80
C GLY A 18 -28.00 0.02 20.39
N GLN A 19 -27.61 -1.17 19.96
CA GLN A 19 -26.37 -1.82 20.40
C GLN A 19 -25.12 -1.21 19.78
N GLU A 20 -25.17 -0.77 18.53
CA GLU A 20 -24.05 -0.07 17.89
C GLU A 20 -23.82 1.32 18.50
N VAL A 21 -24.89 2.08 18.77
CA VAL A 21 -24.78 3.38 19.44
C VAL A 21 -24.23 3.23 20.87
N ASN A 22 -24.62 2.19 21.60
CA ASN A 22 -24.07 1.92 22.92
C ASN A 22 -22.61 1.45 22.87
N LYS A 23 -22.20 0.66 21.88
CA LYS A 23 -20.79 0.32 21.64
C LYS A 23 -19.97 1.57 21.31
N LEU A 24 -20.44 2.42 20.42
CA LEU A 24 -19.74 3.66 20.08
C LEU A 24 -19.63 4.61 21.29
N LYS A 25 -20.69 4.74 22.11
CA LYS A 25 -20.63 5.49 23.35
C LYS A 25 -19.66 4.89 24.36
N SER A 26 -19.63 3.56 24.53
CA SER A 26 -18.68 2.90 25.43
C SER A 26 -17.23 3.04 24.96
N TYR A 27 -16.98 2.98 23.65
CA TYR A 27 -15.66 3.28 23.05
C TYR A 27 -15.24 4.72 23.30
N ALA A 28 -16.12 5.69 23.06
CA ALA A 28 -15.84 7.11 23.31
C ALA A 28 -15.56 7.39 24.79
N VAL A 29 -16.34 6.82 25.70
CA VAL A 29 -16.13 6.97 27.14
C VAL A 29 -14.84 6.30 27.62
N ASN A 30 -14.49 5.13 27.05
CA ASN A 30 -13.22 4.49 27.37
C ASN A 30 -12.02 5.29 26.83
N GLN A 31 -12.10 5.85 25.63
CA GLN A 31 -11.07 6.73 25.09
C GLN A 31 -10.87 7.96 25.96
N LEU A 32 -11.94 8.60 26.41
CA LEU A 32 -11.87 9.76 27.32
C LEU A 32 -11.28 9.38 28.70
N LYS A 33 -11.58 8.19 29.23
CA LYS A 33 -10.97 7.69 30.47
C LYS A 33 -9.48 7.39 30.30
N VAL A 34 -9.08 6.79 29.19
CA VAL A 34 -7.66 6.51 28.87
C VAL A 34 -6.90 7.83 28.77
N THR A 35 -7.41 8.80 28.01
CA THR A 35 -6.80 10.13 27.88
C THR A 35 -6.67 10.82 29.22
N ARG A 36 -7.72 10.82 30.05
CA ARG A 36 -7.70 11.41 31.38
C ARG A 36 -6.72 10.72 32.34
N ASN A 37 -6.55 9.39 32.23
CA ASN A 37 -5.57 8.66 33.06
C ASN A 37 -4.15 8.88 32.59
N THR A 38 -3.92 9.04 31.28
CA THR A 38 -2.60 9.39 30.71
C THR A 38 -2.07 10.72 31.25
N PHE A 39 -2.95 11.71 31.44
CA PHE A 39 -2.58 13.01 32.00
C PHE A 39 -2.48 13.05 33.55
N ARG A 40 -2.84 11.97 34.25
CA ARG A 40 -2.67 11.89 35.72
C ARG A 40 -1.24 11.53 36.15
N ASP A 41 -0.50 10.82 35.29
CA ASP A 41 0.90 10.53 35.50
C ASP A 41 1.74 11.63 34.83
N PRO A 42 2.49 12.43 35.60
CA PRO A 42 3.24 13.56 35.05
C PRO A 42 4.30 13.14 34.03
N ILE A 43 4.89 11.94 34.19
CA ILE A 43 5.89 11.42 33.27
C ILE A 43 5.26 11.06 31.92
N ILE A 44 4.13 10.32 31.94
CA ILE A 44 3.42 9.92 30.73
C ILE A 44 2.86 11.15 30.02
N ALA A 45 2.33 12.13 30.78
CA ALA A 45 1.85 13.39 30.23
C ALA A 45 2.98 14.16 29.54
N ALA A 46 4.15 14.30 30.18
CA ALA A 46 5.30 14.99 29.63
C ALA A 46 5.80 14.31 28.32
N VAL A 47 5.90 12.99 28.30
CA VAL A 47 6.30 12.23 27.09
C VAL A 47 5.28 12.41 25.98
N THR A 48 3.98 12.31 26.28
CA THR A 48 2.91 12.47 25.29
C THR A 48 2.88 13.89 24.70
N VAL A 49 3.00 14.92 25.54
CA VAL A 49 3.07 16.31 25.10
C VAL A 49 4.32 16.56 24.26
N SER A 50 5.47 16.03 24.69
CA SER A 50 6.70 16.13 23.90
C SER A 50 6.59 15.49 22.53
N MET A 51 6.00 14.28 22.42
CA MET A 51 5.74 13.63 21.13
C MET A 51 4.82 14.47 20.25
N ILE A 52 3.73 14.99 20.81
CA ILE A 52 2.80 15.85 20.06
C ILE A 52 3.53 17.12 19.58
N ALA A 53 4.32 17.75 20.44
CA ALA A 53 5.07 18.95 20.08
C ALA A 53 6.07 18.67 18.94
N VAL A 54 6.80 17.55 19.00
CA VAL A 54 7.69 17.12 17.91
C VAL A 54 6.91 16.91 16.61
N LEU A 55 5.77 16.23 16.65
CA LEU A 55 4.94 16.03 15.46
C LEU A 55 4.42 17.35 14.89
N LEU A 56 3.97 18.29 15.75
CA LEU A 56 3.48 19.58 15.30
C LEU A 56 4.59 20.42 14.66
N ILE A 57 5.77 20.46 15.26
CA ILE A 57 6.90 21.27 14.77
C ILE A 57 7.54 20.67 13.52
N PHE A 58 7.77 19.35 13.50
CA PHE A 58 8.55 18.72 12.41
C PHE A 58 7.70 18.15 11.29
N VAL A 59 6.40 17.92 11.50
CA VAL A 59 5.52 17.38 10.46
C VAL A 59 4.46 18.40 10.06
N VAL A 60 3.66 18.87 11.01
CA VAL A 60 2.51 19.74 10.70
C VAL A 60 2.96 21.10 10.21
N TRP A 61 3.92 21.72 10.90
CA TRP A 61 4.43 23.04 10.51
C TRP A 61 5.01 23.11 9.10
N PRO A 62 5.94 22.21 8.68
CA PRO A 62 6.45 22.20 7.31
C PRO A 62 5.34 21.96 6.27
N LEU A 63 4.37 21.08 6.56
CA LEU A 63 3.25 20.85 5.65
C LEU A 63 2.39 22.09 5.48
N LEU A 64 2.08 22.82 6.56
CA LEU A 64 1.36 24.09 6.50
C LEU A 64 2.12 25.14 5.70
N GLU A 65 3.44 25.21 5.86
CA GLU A 65 4.27 26.14 5.11
C GLU A 65 4.30 25.81 3.61
N VAL A 66 4.38 24.52 3.24
CA VAL A 66 4.25 24.08 1.84
C VAL A 66 2.89 24.47 1.25
N VAL A 67 1.80 24.23 1.98
CA VAL A 67 0.46 24.64 1.53
C VAL A 67 0.37 26.15 1.39
N LYS A 68 0.88 26.93 2.33
CA LYS A 68 0.91 28.38 2.27
C LYS A 68 1.71 28.88 1.04
N GLN A 69 2.92 28.34 0.85
CA GLN A 69 3.75 28.71 -0.30
C GLN A 69 3.12 28.32 -1.64
N SER A 70 2.35 27.23 -1.71
CA SER A 70 1.64 26.86 -2.94
C SER A 70 0.53 27.84 -3.33
N LEU A 71 0.05 28.65 -2.37
CA LEU A 71 -0.99 29.65 -2.56
C LEU A 71 -0.44 31.08 -2.73
N VAL A 72 0.87 31.25 -2.66
CA VAL A 72 1.52 32.57 -2.76
C VAL A 72 2.31 32.67 -4.06
N ASP A 73 2.09 33.74 -4.82
CA ASP A 73 2.84 34.05 -6.05
C ASP A 73 4.23 34.64 -5.72
N THR A 74 5.10 34.69 -6.72
CA THR A 74 6.46 35.30 -6.64
C THR A 74 6.47 36.73 -6.14
N ALA A 75 5.35 37.46 -6.27
CA ALA A 75 5.13 38.79 -5.73
C ALA A 75 4.63 38.82 -4.28
N GLY A 76 4.44 37.70 -3.64
CA GLY A 76 3.95 37.60 -2.25
C GLY A 76 2.42 37.71 -2.09
N ASN A 77 1.65 37.75 -3.17
CA ASN A 77 0.19 37.82 -3.13
C ASN A 77 -0.44 36.41 -3.19
N TYR A 78 -1.59 36.25 -2.54
CA TYR A 78 -2.35 34.99 -2.63
C TYR A 78 -2.88 34.80 -4.05
N SER A 79 -2.50 33.70 -4.69
CA SER A 79 -2.85 33.39 -6.07
C SER A 79 -2.96 31.89 -6.30
N PHE A 80 -3.93 31.48 -7.10
CA PHE A 80 -4.05 30.12 -7.62
C PHE A 80 -3.30 29.91 -8.94
N GLN A 81 -2.44 30.87 -9.34
CA GLN A 81 -1.73 30.83 -10.62
C GLN A 81 -0.86 29.59 -10.77
N ALA A 82 -0.20 29.13 -9.69
CA ALA A 82 0.61 27.91 -9.71
C ALA A 82 -0.24 26.67 -10.11
N TYR A 83 -1.42 26.53 -9.54
CA TYR A 83 -2.35 25.44 -9.88
C TYR A 83 -2.88 25.57 -11.31
N LYS A 84 -3.20 26.79 -11.76
CA LYS A 84 -3.62 27.04 -13.14
C LYS A 84 -2.52 26.68 -14.13
N ASN A 85 -1.27 26.99 -13.82
CA ASN A 85 -0.11 26.66 -14.65
C ASN A 85 0.09 25.16 -14.85
N ILE A 86 -0.23 24.32 -13.85
CA ILE A 86 -0.16 22.86 -13.98
C ILE A 86 -1.02 22.36 -15.14
N PHE A 87 -2.22 22.94 -15.32
CA PHE A 87 -3.17 22.52 -16.35
C PHE A 87 -3.03 23.29 -17.67
N THR A 88 -2.42 24.48 -17.66
CA THR A 88 -2.28 25.32 -18.85
C THR A 88 -0.92 25.17 -19.56
N MET A 89 0.15 24.88 -18.81
CA MET A 89 1.47 24.64 -19.39
C MET A 89 1.56 23.18 -19.88
N LYS A 90 1.72 23.01 -21.19
CA LYS A 90 1.75 21.71 -21.85
C LYS A 90 2.78 20.75 -21.25
N GLU A 91 3.96 21.23 -20.90
CA GLU A 91 5.04 20.40 -20.33
C GLU A 91 4.69 19.92 -18.92
N THR A 92 4.14 20.80 -18.08
CA THR A 92 3.74 20.46 -16.70
C THR A 92 2.58 19.45 -16.70
N TYR A 93 1.58 19.68 -17.56
CA TYR A 93 0.47 18.75 -17.74
C TYR A 93 0.94 17.37 -18.21
N LYS A 94 1.85 17.33 -19.20
CA LYS A 94 2.44 16.11 -19.71
C LYS A 94 3.23 15.37 -18.62
N ALA A 95 4.03 16.08 -17.82
CA ALA A 95 4.76 15.50 -16.70
C ALA A 95 3.79 14.89 -15.66
N PHE A 96 2.73 15.61 -15.32
CA PHE A 96 1.70 15.12 -14.40
C PHE A 96 1.03 13.84 -14.93
N CYS A 97 0.59 13.83 -16.18
CA CYS A 97 -0.01 12.64 -16.80
C CYS A 97 0.97 11.44 -16.83
N ASN A 98 2.24 11.70 -17.17
CA ASN A 98 3.27 10.65 -17.18
C ASN A 98 3.50 10.08 -15.78
N THR A 99 3.53 10.92 -14.74
CA THR A 99 3.69 10.48 -13.34
C THR A 99 2.52 9.58 -12.89
N ILE A 100 1.29 9.98 -13.19
CA ILE A 100 0.11 9.17 -12.85
C ILE A 100 0.11 7.85 -13.62
N MET A 101 0.41 7.90 -14.93
CA MET A 101 0.50 6.70 -15.77
C MET A 101 1.59 5.75 -15.25
N LEU A 102 2.78 6.28 -14.94
CA LEU A 102 3.88 5.53 -14.35
C LEU A 102 3.43 4.84 -13.05
N ALA A 103 2.84 5.59 -12.12
CA ALA A 103 2.43 5.09 -10.83
C ALA A 103 1.35 4.00 -10.93
N VAL A 104 0.41 4.12 -11.86
CA VAL A 104 -0.61 3.09 -12.11
C VAL A 104 0.04 1.82 -12.65
N ILE A 105 0.93 1.92 -13.64
CA ILE A 105 1.60 0.77 -14.23
C ILE A 105 2.48 0.06 -13.20
N VAL A 106 3.30 0.81 -12.47
CA VAL A 106 4.16 0.28 -11.40
C VAL A 106 3.32 -0.34 -10.28
N GLY A 107 2.24 0.34 -9.87
CA GLY A 107 1.29 -0.16 -8.88
C GLY A 107 0.73 -1.54 -9.26
N ILE A 108 0.30 -1.70 -10.51
CA ILE A 108 -0.22 -2.98 -11.01
C ILE A 108 0.89 -4.03 -11.05
N LEU A 109 2.01 -3.74 -11.71
CA LEU A 109 3.10 -4.71 -11.90
C LEU A 109 3.70 -5.16 -10.56
N ALA A 110 4.03 -4.23 -9.68
CA ALA A 110 4.60 -4.55 -8.37
C ALA A 110 3.62 -5.33 -7.49
N THR A 111 2.32 -5.00 -7.55
CA THR A 111 1.29 -5.75 -6.81
C THR A 111 1.12 -7.15 -7.34
N VAL A 112 1.10 -7.35 -8.66
CA VAL A 112 1.01 -8.68 -9.28
C VAL A 112 2.23 -9.53 -8.92
N ILE A 113 3.44 -8.98 -9.08
CA ILE A 113 4.68 -9.68 -8.71
C ILE A 113 4.69 -9.99 -7.22
N GLY A 114 4.38 -9.00 -6.38
CA GLY A 114 4.29 -9.16 -4.93
C GLY A 114 3.28 -10.23 -4.51
N PHE A 115 2.12 -10.28 -5.16
CA PHE A 115 1.10 -11.31 -4.92
C PHE A 115 1.59 -12.70 -5.31
N LEU A 116 2.23 -12.85 -6.48
CA LEU A 116 2.79 -14.14 -6.91
C LEU A 116 3.83 -14.66 -5.92
N PHE A 117 4.75 -13.79 -5.48
CA PHE A 117 5.75 -14.14 -4.47
C PHE A 117 5.10 -14.49 -3.12
N ALA A 118 4.11 -13.72 -2.69
CA ALA A 118 3.37 -13.96 -1.45
C ALA A 118 2.62 -15.28 -1.49
N TYR A 119 1.94 -15.57 -2.57
CA TYR A 119 1.21 -16.82 -2.78
C TYR A 119 2.16 -18.02 -2.81
N CYS A 120 3.24 -17.95 -3.58
CA CYS A 120 4.24 -19.01 -3.63
C CYS A 120 4.83 -19.30 -2.25
N THR A 121 5.19 -18.26 -1.50
CA THR A 121 5.80 -18.44 -0.18
C THR A 121 4.82 -18.84 0.91
N SER A 122 3.52 -18.58 0.75
CA SER A 122 2.50 -18.96 1.73
C SER A 122 1.97 -20.38 1.52
N HIS A 123 1.71 -20.76 0.26
CA HIS A 123 1.02 -22.03 -0.07
C HIS A 123 1.96 -23.14 -0.56
N LEU A 124 3.19 -22.79 -1.03
CA LEU A 124 4.12 -23.80 -1.50
C LEU A 124 5.17 -24.15 -0.43
N GLN A 125 5.46 -25.44 -0.31
CA GLN A 125 6.55 -25.96 0.53
C GLN A 125 7.88 -25.82 -0.19
N ILE A 126 8.38 -24.58 -0.34
CA ILE A 126 9.64 -24.31 -1.03
C ILE A 126 10.81 -24.62 -0.10
N ARG A 127 11.72 -25.53 -0.50
CA ARG A 127 12.99 -25.72 0.18
C ARG A 127 13.79 -24.42 0.10
N GLY A 128 14.24 -23.87 1.25
CA GLY A 128 14.95 -22.58 1.29
C GLY A 128 14.03 -21.34 1.30
N LYS A 129 12.75 -21.45 1.67
CA LYS A 129 11.79 -20.35 1.79
C LYS A 129 12.35 -19.12 2.52
N ARG A 130 13.21 -19.31 3.54
CA ARG A 130 13.83 -18.22 4.29
C ARG A 130 14.77 -17.39 3.43
N ILE A 131 15.59 -18.06 2.61
CA ILE A 131 16.53 -17.41 1.66
C ILE A 131 15.74 -16.66 0.59
N PHE A 132 14.71 -17.30 0.03
CA PHE A 132 13.83 -16.71 -0.96
C PHE A 132 13.16 -15.41 -0.47
N ASN A 133 12.65 -15.43 0.76
CA ASN A 133 12.07 -14.23 1.39
C ASN A 133 13.12 -13.13 1.61
N LEU A 134 14.32 -13.48 2.05
CA LEU A 134 15.42 -12.52 2.23
C LEU A 134 15.80 -11.87 0.89
N MET A 135 15.93 -12.66 -0.17
CA MET A 135 16.25 -12.14 -1.51
C MET A 135 15.13 -11.21 -2.03
N ALA A 136 13.87 -11.59 -1.81
CA ALA A 136 12.73 -10.76 -2.21
C ALA A 136 12.69 -9.41 -1.46
N MET A 137 13.24 -9.32 -0.25
CA MET A 137 13.28 -8.09 0.55
C MET A 137 14.52 -7.22 0.29
N MET A 138 15.55 -7.73 -0.39
CA MET A 138 16.80 -7.00 -0.62
C MET A 138 16.60 -5.60 -1.25
N PRO A 139 15.74 -5.42 -2.26
CA PRO A 139 15.54 -4.09 -2.85
C PRO A 139 15.01 -3.05 -1.85
N MET A 140 14.26 -3.48 -0.83
CA MET A 140 13.69 -2.59 0.19
C MET A 140 14.75 -2.04 1.16
N VAL A 141 15.82 -2.79 1.40
CA VAL A 141 16.91 -2.40 2.30
C VAL A 141 17.90 -1.46 1.61
N SER A 142 17.99 -1.55 0.28
CA SER A 142 18.89 -0.71 -0.52
C SER A 142 18.38 0.73 -0.60
N PRO A 143 19.27 1.74 -0.57
CA PRO A 143 18.88 3.12 -0.89
C PRO A 143 18.22 3.18 -2.28
N PRO A 144 17.15 3.98 -2.48
CA PRO A 144 16.38 3.98 -3.74
C PRO A 144 17.22 4.18 -4.99
N PHE A 145 18.16 5.14 -4.97
CA PHE A 145 19.05 5.42 -6.10
C PHE A 145 20.03 4.26 -6.43
N SER A 146 20.37 3.42 -5.45
CA SER A 146 21.28 2.30 -5.67
C SER A 146 20.70 1.22 -6.58
N VAL A 147 19.39 0.99 -6.47
CA VAL A 147 18.67 0.05 -7.36
C VAL A 147 18.67 0.59 -8.78
N ALA A 148 18.41 1.89 -8.96
CA ALA A 148 18.45 2.53 -10.28
C ALA A 148 19.84 2.46 -10.92
N LEU A 149 20.89 2.82 -10.17
CA LEU A 149 22.27 2.71 -10.65
C LEU A 149 22.65 1.29 -11.03
N SER A 150 22.28 0.30 -10.20
CA SER A 150 22.54 -1.11 -10.49
C SER A 150 21.87 -1.55 -11.79
N ILE A 151 20.63 -1.15 -12.02
CA ILE A 151 19.89 -1.47 -13.23
C ILE A 151 20.53 -0.78 -14.47
N ILE A 152 20.96 0.48 -14.34
CA ILE A 152 21.69 1.18 -15.41
C ILE A 152 23.02 0.48 -15.71
N MET A 153 23.78 0.07 -14.70
CA MET A 153 25.05 -0.64 -14.88
C MET A 153 24.87 -2.03 -15.50
N LEU A 154 23.74 -2.70 -15.21
CA LEU A 154 23.46 -4.03 -15.76
C LEU A 154 22.83 -3.96 -17.16
N PHE A 155 21.85 -3.07 -17.37
CA PHE A 155 20.99 -3.04 -18.56
C PHE A 155 21.11 -1.75 -19.39
N GLY A 156 22.00 -0.83 -19.04
CA GLY A 156 22.24 0.38 -19.82
C GLY A 156 22.91 0.09 -21.16
N SER A 157 23.15 1.12 -21.99
CA SER A 157 23.72 1.00 -23.35
C SER A 157 25.09 0.31 -23.38
N ARG A 158 25.87 0.43 -22.30
CA ARG A 158 27.14 -0.29 -22.09
C ARG A 158 27.05 -1.18 -20.84
N GLY A 159 25.86 -1.69 -20.55
CA GLY A 159 25.60 -2.50 -19.37
C GLY A 159 26.25 -3.89 -19.47
N LEU A 160 26.57 -4.45 -18.31
CA LEU A 160 27.24 -5.73 -18.20
C LEU A 160 26.44 -6.87 -18.86
N ILE A 161 25.11 -6.85 -18.72
CA ILE A 161 24.25 -7.87 -19.33
C ILE A 161 23.98 -7.55 -20.78
N THR A 162 23.59 -6.32 -21.11
CA THR A 162 23.15 -5.93 -22.44
C THR A 162 24.31 -5.92 -23.45
N TYR A 163 25.42 -5.30 -23.09
CA TYR A 163 26.57 -5.16 -23.98
C TYR A 163 27.51 -6.36 -23.89
N ASN A 164 27.98 -6.73 -22.68
CA ASN A 164 29.04 -7.76 -22.56
C ASN A 164 28.49 -9.19 -22.71
N LEU A 165 27.27 -9.47 -22.22
CA LEU A 165 26.71 -10.82 -22.26
C LEU A 165 25.87 -11.08 -23.51
N LEU A 166 25.00 -10.13 -23.88
CA LEU A 166 24.05 -10.28 -24.98
C LEU A 166 24.52 -9.64 -26.29
N GLY A 167 25.60 -8.84 -26.29
CA GLY A 167 26.11 -8.13 -27.47
C GLY A 167 25.16 -7.09 -28.06
N TRP A 168 24.18 -6.61 -27.27
CA TRP A 168 23.22 -5.63 -27.74
C TRP A 168 23.80 -4.22 -27.63
N THR A 169 24.09 -3.60 -28.79
CA THR A 169 24.74 -2.28 -28.85
C THR A 169 23.77 -1.09 -28.82
N ASN A 170 22.47 -1.31 -28.99
CA ASN A 170 21.49 -0.23 -29.11
C ASN A 170 20.35 -0.32 -28.07
N THR A 171 20.67 -0.62 -26.82
CA THR A 171 19.70 -0.67 -25.73
C THR A 171 19.60 0.68 -25.05
N ASN A 172 18.38 1.20 -24.94
CA ASN A 172 18.10 2.41 -24.18
C ASN A 172 17.13 2.09 -23.03
N ILE A 173 17.66 2.00 -21.81
CA ILE A 173 16.87 1.78 -20.60
C ILE A 173 16.39 3.11 -19.97
N TYR A 174 16.83 4.24 -20.50
CA TYR A 174 16.45 5.54 -19.97
C TYR A 174 15.01 5.91 -20.33
N GLY A 175 14.40 6.78 -19.53
CA GLY A 175 13.04 7.26 -19.70
C GLY A 175 11.99 6.36 -19.05
N LEU A 176 10.74 6.52 -19.45
CA LEU A 176 9.57 5.93 -18.78
C LEU A 176 9.63 4.40 -18.65
N LYS A 177 10.15 3.69 -19.66
CA LYS A 177 10.29 2.23 -19.63
C LYS A 177 11.26 1.76 -18.55
N GLY A 178 12.40 2.42 -18.44
CA GLY A 178 13.38 2.12 -17.39
C GLY A 178 12.87 2.47 -16.01
N LEU A 179 12.16 3.58 -15.86
CA LEU A 179 11.54 3.96 -14.60
C LEU A 179 10.51 2.92 -14.14
N ILE A 180 9.65 2.44 -15.05
CA ILE A 180 8.70 1.35 -14.74
C ILE A 180 9.44 0.13 -14.20
N PHE A 181 10.53 -0.26 -14.87
CA PHE A 181 11.30 -1.44 -14.48
C PHE A 181 11.98 -1.25 -13.12
N VAL A 182 12.68 -0.13 -12.93
CA VAL A 182 13.36 0.22 -11.65
C VAL A 182 12.38 0.27 -10.50
N GLN A 183 11.30 1.04 -10.62
CA GLN A 183 10.33 1.22 -9.56
C GLN A 183 9.56 -0.07 -9.26
N THR A 184 9.26 -0.88 -10.28
CA THR A 184 8.60 -2.18 -10.06
C THR A 184 9.48 -3.09 -9.19
N ILE A 185 10.78 -3.18 -9.48
CA ILE A 185 11.73 -3.97 -8.68
C ILE A 185 11.92 -3.37 -7.28
N SER A 186 11.93 -2.05 -7.17
CA SER A 186 12.11 -1.38 -5.87
C SER A 186 10.90 -1.54 -4.94
N TYR A 187 9.69 -1.59 -5.50
CA TYR A 187 8.45 -1.52 -4.70
C TYR A 187 7.67 -2.83 -4.58
N PHE A 188 7.95 -3.86 -5.43
CA PHE A 188 7.26 -5.15 -5.27
C PHE A 188 7.45 -5.78 -3.87
N PRO A 189 8.59 -5.59 -3.14
CA PRO A 189 8.72 -6.16 -1.80
C PRO A 189 7.70 -5.62 -0.81
N ILE A 190 7.25 -4.38 -0.98
CA ILE A 190 6.23 -3.75 -0.14
C ILE A 190 4.90 -4.48 -0.33
N ALA A 191 4.50 -4.68 -1.59
CA ALA A 191 3.30 -5.45 -1.93
C ALA A 191 3.42 -6.91 -1.44
N PHE A 192 4.59 -7.53 -1.62
CA PHE A 192 4.88 -8.89 -1.16
C PHE A 192 4.68 -9.03 0.35
N LEU A 193 5.26 -8.16 1.17
CA LEU A 193 5.16 -8.22 2.62
C LEU A 193 3.71 -8.07 3.10
N LEU A 194 2.99 -7.11 2.56
CA LEU A 194 1.60 -6.85 2.92
C LEU A 194 0.72 -8.04 2.56
N LEU A 195 0.85 -8.55 1.34
CA LEU A 195 0.06 -9.67 0.85
C LEU A 195 0.44 -11.00 1.50
N ALA A 196 1.71 -11.23 1.80
CA ALA A 196 2.16 -12.41 2.55
C ALA A 196 1.63 -12.41 3.99
N GLY A 197 1.56 -11.23 4.64
CA GLY A 197 0.92 -11.08 5.94
C GLY A 197 -0.57 -11.42 5.89
N MET A 198 -1.27 -10.93 4.88
CA MET A 198 -2.70 -11.16 4.70
C MET A 198 -3.01 -12.63 4.36
N LEU A 199 -2.25 -13.24 3.45
CA LEU A 199 -2.42 -14.66 3.10
C LEU A 199 -2.20 -15.58 4.30
N ARG A 200 -1.27 -15.25 5.20
CA ARG A 200 -1.04 -16.01 6.43
C ARG A 200 -2.14 -15.85 7.48
N SER A 201 -2.92 -14.79 7.42
CA SER A 201 -4.04 -14.56 8.35
C SER A 201 -5.32 -15.29 7.93
N ILE A 202 -5.37 -15.84 6.70
CA ILE A 202 -6.49 -16.68 6.25
C ILE A 202 -6.35 -18.05 6.92
N ASP A 203 -7.45 -18.51 7.53
CA ASP A 203 -7.50 -19.83 8.11
C ASP A 203 -7.47 -20.90 7.00
N SER A 204 -6.45 -21.76 7.04
CA SER A 204 -6.29 -22.86 6.08
C SER A 204 -7.46 -23.85 6.10
N SER A 205 -8.19 -23.93 7.22
CA SER A 205 -9.36 -24.81 7.36
C SER A 205 -10.45 -24.51 6.31
N ILE A 206 -10.58 -23.27 5.87
CA ILE A 206 -11.55 -22.87 4.83
C ILE A 206 -11.17 -23.49 3.48
N GLU A 207 -9.88 -23.46 3.14
CA GLU A 207 -9.39 -24.07 1.89
C GLU A 207 -9.46 -25.61 1.96
N ASP A 208 -9.16 -26.19 3.10
CA ASP A 208 -9.22 -27.64 3.31
C ASP A 208 -10.67 -28.13 3.24
N ALA A 209 -11.62 -27.45 3.89
CA ALA A 209 -13.05 -27.78 3.80
C ALA A 209 -13.56 -27.68 2.35
N ALA A 210 -13.13 -26.71 1.56
CA ALA A 210 -13.50 -26.61 0.15
C ALA A 210 -12.96 -27.79 -0.67
N ARG A 211 -11.76 -28.28 -0.35
CA ARG A 211 -11.15 -29.45 -1.01
C ARG A 211 -11.88 -30.73 -0.64
N ASP A 212 -12.26 -30.90 0.63
CA ASP A 212 -13.04 -32.04 1.10
C ASP A 212 -14.40 -32.13 0.41
N LEU A 213 -14.98 -30.97 0.04
CA LEU A 213 -16.19 -30.88 -0.80
C LEU A 213 -15.92 -31.07 -2.31
N GLY A 214 -14.71 -31.49 -2.69
CA GLY A 214 -14.36 -31.80 -4.09
C GLY A 214 -13.97 -30.59 -4.94
N SER A 215 -13.68 -29.44 -4.34
CA SER A 215 -13.22 -28.26 -5.09
C SER A 215 -11.79 -28.46 -5.61
N SER A 216 -11.54 -28.17 -6.87
CA SER A 216 -10.19 -28.18 -7.43
C SER A 216 -9.34 -27.02 -6.87
N LYS A 217 -8.00 -27.17 -6.88
CA LYS A 217 -7.07 -26.14 -6.41
C LYS A 217 -7.31 -24.77 -7.07
N TRP A 218 -7.58 -24.76 -8.37
CA TRP A 218 -7.86 -23.52 -9.13
C TRP A 218 -9.21 -22.90 -8.72
N ARG A 219 -10.22 -23.73 -8.49
CA ARG A 219 -11.54 -23.26 -8.03
C ARG A 219 -11.44 -22.67 -6.63
N THR A 220 -10.78 -23.35 -5.69
CA THR A 220 -10.52 -22.82 -4.34
C THR A 220 -9.76 -21.50 -4.38
N PHE A 221 -8.69 -21.41 -5.18
CA PHE A 221 -7.92 -20.18 -5.38
C PHE A 221 -8.81 -19.02 -5.88
N SER A 222 -9.57 -19.23 -6.94
CA SER A 222 -10.34 -18.17 -7.59
C SER A 222 -11.59 -17.75 -6.82
N THR A 223 -12.24 -18.70 -6.10
CA THR A 223 -13.53 -18.43 -5.42
C THR A 223 -13.38 -18.16 -3.92
N ILE A 224 -12.27 -18.54 -3.29
CA ILE A 224 -12.02 -18.34 -1.86
C ILE A 224 -10.81 -17.45 -1.63
N THR A 225 -9.62 -17.90 -2.03
CA THR A 225 -8.37 -17.20 -1.70
C THR A 225 -8.33 -15.79 -2.28
N VAL A 226 -8.56 -15.62 -3.60
CA VAL A 226 -8.52 -14.31 -4.25
C VAL A 226 -9.57 -13.34 -3.71
N PRO A 227 -10.86 -13.71 -3.53
CA PRO A 227 -11.85 -12.81 -2.94
C PRO A 227 -11.51 -12.38 -1.52
N LEU A 228 -10.99 -13.25 -0.68
CA LEU A 228 -10.57 -12.92 0.69
C LEU A 228 -9.38 -11.94 0.72
N VAL A 229 -8.47 -12.02 -0.26
CA VAL A 229 -7.28 -11.16 -0.36
C VAL A 229 -7.55 -9.86 -1.13
N ARG A 230 -8.69 -9.71 -1.79
CA ARG A 230 -9.02 -8.48 -2.56
C ARG A 230 -8.75 -7.17 -1.81
N PRO A 231 -9.18 -6.99 -0.55
CA PRO A 231 -8.88 -5.75 0.17
C PRO A 231 -7.38 -5.54 0.38
N GLY A 232 -6.61 -6.63 0.57
CA GLY A 232 -5.14 -6.56 0.63
C GLY A 232 -4.50 -6.19 -0.70
N ILE A 233 -5.00 -6.72 -1.81
CA ILE A 233 -4.54 -6.37 -3.16
C ILE A 233 -4.77 -4.87 -3.42
N ALA A 234 -5.94 -4.36 -3.08
CA ALA A 234 -6.24 -2.94 -3.21
C ALA A 234 -5.33 -2.07 -2.33
N ASN A 235 -5.09 -2.46 -1.09
CA ASN A 235 -4.17 -1.75 -0.19
C ASN A 235 -2.73 -1.80 -0.68
N ALA A 236 -2.25 -2.95 -1.17
CA ALA A 236 -0.92 -3.09 -1.74
C ALA A 236 -0.73 -2.20 -2.96
N PHE A 237 -1.72 -2.19 -3.87
CA PHE A 237 -1.73 -1.32 -5.04
C PHE A 237 -1.67 0.16 -4.63
N LEU A 238 -2.54 0.60 -3.74
CA LEU A 238 -2.57 2.00 -3.28
C LEU A 238 -1.26 2.42 -2.62
N LEU A 239 -0.68 1.55 -1.79
CA LEU A 239 0.58 1.85 -1.13
C LEU A 239 1.74 1.98 -2.13
N VAL A 240 1.83 1.07 -3.10
CA VAL A 240 2.84 1.15 -4.17
C VAL A 240 2.59 2.35 -5.07
N PHE A 241 1.35 2.62 -5.43
CA PHE A 241 0.96 3.81 -6.21
C PHE A 241 1.43 5.10 -5.53
N ILE A 242 1.13 5.27 -4.24
CA ILE A 242 1.57 6.46 -3.47
C ILE A 242 3.09 6.54 -3.44
N LYS A 243 3.79 5.41 -3.23
CA LYS A 243 5.26 5.37 -3.23
C LYS A 243 5.84 5.74 -4.59
N SER A 244 5.22 5.30 -5.68
CA SER A 244 5.66 5.64 -7.04
C SER A 244 5.43 7.12 -7.38
N VAL A 245 4.29 7.70 -6.99
CA VAL A 245 4.04 9.16 -7.17
C VAL A 245 5.00 10.01 -6.35
N ALA A 246 5.33 9.57 -5.13
CA ALA A 246 6.22 10.29 -4.21
C ALA A 246 7.71 10.03 -4.48
N ASP A 247 8.05 9.24 -5.49
CA ASP A 247 9.44 8.91 -5.81
C ASP A 247 10.10 10.05 -6.59
N PHE A 248 11.00 10.75 -5.93
CA PHE A 248 11.85 11.78 -6.53
C PHE A 248 13.31 11.31 -6.71
N ALA A 249 13.66 10.13 -6.22
CA ALA A 249 15.02 9.61 -6.26
C ALA A 249 15.37 8.95 -7.59
N ASN A 250 14.35 8.57 -8.37
CA ASN A 250 14.47 7.92 -9.67
C ASN A 250 13.78 8.78 -10.75
N PRO A 251 14.29 9.97 -11.09
CA PRO A 251 13.70 10.85 -12.10
C PRO A 251 13.94 10.36 -13.53
#